data_4a3b95bbca2c08b49a3eac2953e52257
#
_entry.id   4a3b95bbca2c08b49a3eac2953e52257
#
_cell.length_a   1.000
_cell.length_b   1.000
_cell.length_c   1.000
_cell.angle_alpha   90.00
_cell.angle_beta   90.00
_cell.angle_gamma   90.00
#
_symmetry.space_group_name_H-M   'P 1'
#
loop_
_entity.id
_entity.type
_entity.pdbx_description
1 polymer ?
#
loop_
_entity_poly.entity_id
_entity_poly.type
_entity_poly.pdbx_seq_one_letter_code
_entity_poly.pdbx_strand_id
1 'polypeptide(L)'
;MKTQTFTLKTERQGYYDITRTVREAVHASGVQSGIAVVFCPHTTGAITINENADPDVKHDLTLGLDAAFPDRAAFRHAEGNSDAHLKCSTVGASETILIEDGKLLLGIWQGVYFCEFDGPRTRKYFVKIMEDRG
;
A
#
# COMPACT_ATOMS: atom_id res chain seq x y z
N MET A 1 17.65 8.32 8.94
CA MET A 1 17.80 7.26 7.96
C MET A 1 17.24 7.67 6.61
N LYS A 2 17.77 7.08 5.57
CA LYS A 2 17.46 7.46 4.20
C LYS A 2 16.15 6.85 3.73
N THR A 3 15.34 7.64 3.02
CA THR A 3 14.14 7.13 2.37
C THR A 3 14.54 6.26 1.17
N GLN A 4 13.94 5.09 1.06
CA GLN A 4 14.15 4.20 -0.07
C GLN A 4 12.97 4.29 -1.02
N THR A 5 13.27 4.30 -2.32
CA THR A 5 12.26 4.35 -3.38
C THR A 5 12.20 3.01 -4.08
N PHE A 6 10.99 2.49 -4.25
CA PHE A 6 10.73 1.27 -5.00
C PHE A 6 9.81 1.55 -6.16
N THR A 7 9.97 0.82 -7.24
CA THR A 7 9.16 0.95 -8.45
C THR A 7 8.36 -0.33 -8.65
N LEU A 8 7.10 -0.18 -9.03
CA LEU A 8 6.18 -1.27 -9.26
C LEU A 8 5.44 -1.04 -10.57
N LYS A 9 5.46 -2.03 -11.47
CA LYS A 9 4.61 -2.00 -12.66
C LYS A 9 3.32 -2.72 -12.35
N THR A 10 2.21 -2.02 -12.53
CA THR A 10 0.88 -2.58 -12.34
C THR A 10 0.24 -2.87 -13.70
N GLU A 11 -0.55 -3.93 -13.78
CA GLU A 11 -1.22 -4.31 -15.01
C GLU A 11 -2.68 -3.90 -15.01
N ARG A 12 -3.31 -3.88 -13.84
CA ARG A 12 -4.73 -3.58 -13.66
C ARG A 12 -5.00 -3.20 -12.22
N GLN A 13 -6.24 -2.81 -11.96
CA GLN A 13 -6.73 -2.61 -10.60
C GLN A 13 -6.51 -3.86 -9.75
N GLY A 14 -6.05 -3.68 -8.53
CA GLY A 14 -5.84 -4.78 -7.60
C GLY A 14 -4.90 -4.45 -6.47
N TYR A 15 -4.57 -5.47 -5.72
CA TYR A 15 -3.75 -5.41 -4.51
C TYR A 15 -2.44 -6.17 -4.75
N TYR A 16 -1.34 -5.44 -4.77
CA TYR A 16 0.00 -5.97 -5.05
C TYR A 16 0.76 -6.14 -3.74
N ASP A 17 1.11 -7.37 -3.41
CA ASP A 17 1.79 -7.69 -2.17
C ASP A 17 3.24 -7.18 -2.22
N ILE A 18 3.57 -6.24 -1.34
CA ILE A 18 4.91 -5.66 -1.23
C ILE A 18 5.56 -6.02 0.12
N THR A 19 4.99 -6.96 0.85
CA THR A 19 5.48 -7.36 2.18
C THR A 19 6.94 -7.74 2.15
N ARG A 20 7.34 -8.57 1.18
CA ARG A 20 8.72 -9.04 1.07
C ARG A 20 9.70 -7.89 0.90
N THR A 21 9.38 -6.93 0.03
CA THR A 21 10.23 -5.76 -0.20
C THR A 21 10.40 -4.95 1.07
N VAL A 22 9.32 -4.72 1.81
CA VAL A 22 9.38 -3.98 3.07
C VAL A 22 10.17 -4.76 4.12
N ARG A 23 9.97 -6.08 4.23
CA ARG A 23 10.76 -6.93 5.15
C ARG A 23 12.26 -6.88 4.84
N GLU A 24 12.61 -6.94 3.56
CA GLU A 24 14.02 -6.87 3.13
C GLU A 24 14.64 -5.52 3.48
N ALA A 25 13.88 -4.43 3.33
CA ALA A 25 14.32 -3.10 3.70
C ALA A 25 14.60 -2.99 5.20
N VAL A 26 13.72 -3.55 6.03
CA VAL A 26 13.89 -3.58 7.48
C VAL A 26 15.13 -4.39 7.86
N HIS A 27 15.29 -5.57 7.28
CA HIS A 27 16.45 -6.43 7.53
C HIS A 27 17.75 -5.73 7.17
N ALA A 28 17.80 -5.12 5.99
CA ALA A 28 19.00 -4.42 5.51
C ALA A 28 19.34 -3.19 6.37
N SER A 29 18.36 -2.58 7.01
CA SER A 29 18.58 -1.42 7.87
C SER A 29 19.30 -1.73 9.17
N GLY A 30 19.21 -2.98 9.63
CA GLY A 30 19.76 -3.41 10.92
C GLY A 30 18.98 -2.89 12.14
N VAL A 31 17.89 -2.16 11.94
CA VAL A 31 17.09 -1.62 13.05
C VAL A 31 16.40 -2.75 13.79
N GLN A 32 16.57 -2.77 15.12
CA GLN A 32 15.97 -3.78 15.97
C GLN A 32 14.62 -3.35 16.54
N SER A 33 14.47 -2.05 16.83
CA SER A 33 13.24 -1.48 17.38
C SER A 33 13.00 -0.11 16.76
N GLY A 34 11.78 0.11 16.28
CA GLY A 34 11.43 1.36 15.62
C GLY A 34 10.15 1.24 14.83
N ILE A 35 10.06 2.00 13.76
CA ILE A 35 8.91 1.98 12.85
C ILE A 35 9.37 1.98 11.40
N ALA A 36 8.55 1.36 10.55
CA ALA A 36 8.66 1.49 9.10
C ALA A 36 7.43 2.23 8.60
N VAL A 37 7.65 3.28 7.81
CA VAL A 37 6.58 4.00 7.12
C VAL A 37 6.62 3.63 5.65
N VAL A 38 5.49 3.19 5.12
CA VAL A 38 5.33 2.87 3.70
C VAL A 38 4.38 3.90 3.11
N PHE A 39 4.81 4.61 2.08
CA PHE A 39 4.08 5.76 1.56
C PHE A 39 3.90 5.68 0.05
N CYS A 40 2.67 5.94 -0.41
CA CYS A 40 2.30 6.03 -1.82
C CYS A 40 2.19 7.50 -2.24
N PRO A 41 3.00 7.97 -3.19
CA PRO A 41 2.96 9.37 -3.65
C PRO A 41 2.01 9.59 -4.84
N HIS A 42 1.00 8.75 -4.97
CA HIS A 42 0.03 8.84 -6.08
C HIS A 42 -1.36 9.15 -5.57
N THR A 43 -2.22 9.64 -6.47
CA THR A 43 -3.59 10.04 -6.14
C THR A 43 -4.65 9.02 -6.55
N THR A 44 -4.23 7.93 -7.20
CA THR A 44 -5.10 6.81 -7.59
C THR A 44 -4.52 5.45 -7.19
N GLY A 45 -3.62 5.47 -6.23
CA GLY A 45 -3.05 4.30 -5.57
C GLY A 45 -3.02 4.52 -4.09
N ALA A 46 -2.78 3.47 -3.32
CA ALA A 46 -2.81 3.53 -1.86
C ALA A 46 -1.93 2.46 -1.24
N ILE A 47 -1.75 2.53 0.08
CA ILE A 47 -1.09 1.47 0.86
C ILE A 47 -2.09 0.96 1.87
N THR A 48 -2.18 -0.36 2.01
CA THR A 48 -3.02 -0.97 3.04
C THR A 48 -2.34 -2.20 3.64
N ILE A 49 -2.83 -2.60 4.80
CA ILE A 49 -2.42 -3.83 5.46
C ILE A 49 -3.67 -4.67 5.62
N ASN A 50 -3.65 -5.87 5.05
CA ASN A 50 -4.77 -6.79 5.15
C ASN A 50 -4.28 -8.23 4.94
N GLU A 51 -5.21 -9.17 4.88
CA GLU A 51 -4.89 -10.58 4.79
C GLU A 51 -4.17 -10.94 3.49
N ASN A 52 -3.12 -11.74 3.60
CA ASN A 52 -2.36 -12.21 2.45
C ASN A 52 -2.37 -13.74 2.28
N ALA A 53 -3.15 -14.46 3.06
CA ALA A 53 -3.25 -15.92 2.98
C ALA A 53 -4.30 -16.39 1.98
N ASP A 54 -5.48 -15.76 1.98
CA ASP A 54 -6.60 -16.12 1.12
C ASP A 54 -6.74 -15.11 -0.03
N PRO A 55 -6.51 -15.54 -1.28
CA PRO A 55 -6.65 -14.62 -2.43
C PRO A 55 -8.08 -14.10 -2.62
N ASP A 56 -9.08 -14.76 -2.08
CA ASP A 56 -10.46 -14.29 -2.18
C ASP A 56 -10.69 -12.98 -1.42
N VAL A 57 -9.90 -12.69 -0.41
CA VAL A 57 -9.98 -11.41 0.31
C VAL A 57 -9.64 -10.26 -0.65
N LYS A 58 -8.59 -10.39 -1.45
CA LYS A 58 -8.23 -9.38 -2.44
C LYS A 58 -9.31 -9.22 -3.52
N HIS A 59 -9.89 -10.31 -3.96
CA HIS A 59 -11.01 -10.31 -4.89
C HIS A 59 -12.18 -9.52 -4.30
N ASP A 60 -12.55 -9.83 -3.07
CA ASP A 60 -13.70 -9.22 -2.42
C ASP A 60 -13.46 -7.74 -2.07
N LEU A 61 -12.23 -7.36 -1.73
CA LEU A 61 -11.87 -5.96 -1.53
C LEU A 61 -12.07 -5.14 -2.81
N THR A 62 -11.65 -5.69 -3.94
CA THR A 62 -11.83 -5.03 -5.25
C THR A 62 -13.31 -4.89 -5.56
N LEU A 63 -14.06 -5.99 -5.44
CA LEU A 63 -15.50 -6.00 -5.71
C LEU A 63 -16.25 -5.03 -4.80
N GLY A 64 -15.94 -5.06 -3.50
CA GLY A 64 -16.61 -4.22 -2.51
C GLY A 64 -16.34 -2.74 -2.71
N LEU A 65 -15.09 -2.37 -2.99
CA LEU A 65 -14.75 -0.97 -3.25
C LEU A 65 -15.36 -0.46 -4.56
N ASP A 66 -15.43 -1.30 -5.60
CA ASP A 66 -16.11 -0.93 -6.84
C ASP A 66 -17.60 -0.66 -6.61
N ALA A 67 -18.23 -1.46 -5.77
CA ALA A 67 -19.65 -1.27 -5.43
C ALA A 67 -19.87 -0.03 -4.57
N ALA A 68 -18.96 0.24 -3.63
CA ALA A 68 -19.07 1.39 -2.72
C ALA A 68 -18.74 2.72 -3.41
N PHE A 69 -17.80 2.71 -4.36
CA PHE A 69 -17.31 3.89 -5.06
C PHE A 69 -17.39 3.68 -6.58
N PRO A 70 -18.61 3.60 -7.16
CA PRO A 70 -18.74 3.47 -8.59
C PRO A 70 -18.42 4.78 -9.30
N ASP A 71 -18.06 4.69 -10.57
CA ASP A 71 -17.97 5.88 -11.43
C ASP A 71 -19.38 6.48 -11.61
N ARG A 72 -19.48 7.80 -11.50
CA ARG A 72 -20.78 8.50 -11.56
C ARG A 72 -20.79 9.57 -12.62
N ALA A 73 -21.90 9.71 -13.33
CA ALA A 73 -22.08 10.74 -14.33
C ALA A 73 -21.97 12.17 -13.78
N ALA A 74 -22.26 12.34 -12.48
CA ALA A 74 -22.15 13.64 -11.80
C ALA A 74 -20.72 14.09 -11.54
N PHE A 75 -19.73 13.20 -11.63
CA PHE A 75 -18.33 13.55 -11.44
C PHE A 75 -17.85 14.46 -12.56
N ARG A 76 -17.00 15.44 -12.21
CA ARG A 76 -16.56 16.48 -13.14
C ARG A 76 -15.15 16.31 -13.66
N HIS A 77 -14.35 15.43 -13.05
CA HIS A 77 -12.96 15.25 -13.44
C HIS A 77 -12.86 14.75 -14.88
N ALA A 78 -12.11 15.48 -15.72
CA ALA A 78 -12.05 15.22 -17.15
C ALA A 78 -11.46 13.85 -17.52
N GLU A 79 -10.53 13.34 -16.69
CA GLU A 79 -9.95 12.01 -16.89
C GLU A 79 -10.96 10.87 -16.70
N GLY A 80 -12.04 11.12 -15.98
CA GLY A 80 -13.08 10.12 -15.76
C GLY A 80 -12.71 9.03 -14.77
N ASN A 81 -11.75 9.30 -13.89
CA ASN A 81 -11.25 8.33 -12.88
C ASN A 81 -11.47 8.78 -11.43
N SER A 82 -12.51 9.57 -11.18
CA SER A 82 -12.82 10.05 -9.82
C SER A 82 -13.11 8.93 -8.84
N ASP A 83 -13.65 7.81 -9.30
CA ASP A 83 -13.84 6.61 -8.47
C ASP A 83 -12.51 6.12 -7.89
N ALA A 84 -11.44 6.13 -8.68
CA ALA A 84 -10.11 5.77 -8.22
C ALA A 84 -9.57 6.76 -7.19
N HIS A 85 -9.83 8.06 -7.38
CA HIS A 85 -9.44 9.10 -6.40
C HIS A 85 -10.17 8.92 -5.08
N LEU A 86 -11.46 8.57 -5.12
CA LEU A 86 -12.25 8.29 -3.91
C LEU A 86 -11.68 7.09 -3.15
N LYS A 87 -11.35 6.03 -3.85
CA LYS A 87 -10.76 4.83 -3.25
C LYS A 87 -9.41 5.15 -2.61
N CYS A 88 -8.57 5.91 -3.31
CA CYS A 88 -7.28 6.35 -2.81
C CYS A 88 -7.42 7.13 -1.49
N SER A 89 -8.31 8.12 -1.47
CA SER A 89 -8.54 8.94 -0.27
C SER A 89 -9.11 8.14 0.89
N THR A 90 -9.95 7.15 0.59
CA THR A 90 -10.61 6.32 1.61
C THR A 90 -9.64 5.31 2.22
N VAL A 91 -8.85 4.64 1.40
CA VAL A 91 -7.87 3.63 1.86
C VAL A 91 -6.68 4.30 2.52
N GLY A 92 -6.19 5.38 1.94
CA GLY A 92 -5.09 6.14 2.51
C GLY A 92 -3.75 5.91 1.82
N ALA A 93 -2.86 6.89 2.00
CA ALA A 93 -1.59 6.93 1.29
C ALA A 93 -0.45 6.23 2.02
N SER A 94 -0.59 5.92 3.30
CA SER A 94 0.53 5.37 4.07
C SER A 94 0.06 4.44 5.18
N GLU A 95 0.99 3.55 5.57
CA GLU A 95 0.85 2.72 6.76
C GLU A 95 2.13 2.80 7.57
N THR A 96 1.98 2.76 8.89
CA THR A 96 3.09 2.67 9.82
C THR A 96 3.08 1.30 10.46
N ILE A 97 4.23 0.63 10.45
CA ILE A 97 4.38 -0.72 10.99
C ILE A 97 5.46 -0.70 12.05
N LEU A 98 5.18 -1.33 13.18
CA LEU A 98 6.16 -1.45 14.27
C LEU A 98 7.26 -2.42 13.88
N ILE A 99 8.48 -2.14 14.32
CA ILE A 99 9.64 -3.04 14.20
C ILE A 99 10.02 -3.50 15.58
N GLU A 100 10.03 -4.82 15.78
CA GLU A 100 10.44 -5.46 17.02
C GLU A 100 11.39 -6.61 16.69
N ASP A 101 12.46 -6.72 17.46
CA ASP A 101 13.47 -7.77 17.25
C ASP A 101 13.98 -7.84 15.82
N GLY A 102 14.11 -6.68 15.17
CA GLY A 102 14.62 -6.58 13.82
C GLY A 102 13.64 -7.00 12.73
N LYS A 103 12.36 -7.15 13.07
CA LYS A 103 11.33 -7.62 12.13
C LYS A 103 10.10 -6.73 12.17
N LEU A 104 9.35 -6.72 11.05
CA LEU A 104 8.02 -6.12 11.04
C LEU A 104 7.10 -6.88 11.99
N LEU A 105 6.45 -6.14 12.87
CA LEU A 105 5.47 -6.72 13.80
C LEU A 105 4.11 -6.78 13.11
N LEU A 106 3.94 -7.79 12.29
CA LEU A 106 2.68 -8.06 11.59
C LEU A 106 1.99 -9.26 12.22
N GLY A 107 0.66 -9.23 12.23
CA GLY A 107 -0.12 -10.40 12.57
C GLY A 107 0.08 -11.51 11.53
N ILE A 108 -0.24 -12.74 11.90
CA ILE A 108 0.02 -13.93 11.08
C ILE A 108 -0.64 -13.86 9.71
N TRP A 109 -1.77 -13.15 9.60
CA TRP A 109 -2.52 -13.02 8.36
C TRP A 109 -2.24 -11.73 7.60
N GLN A 110 -1.48 -10.81 8.18
CA GLN A 110 -1.26 -9.48 7.60
C GLN A 110 -0.15 -9.47 6.56
N GLY A 111 -0.40 -8.78 5.47
CA GLY A 111 0.60 -8.39 4.49
C GLY A 111 0.44 -6.93 4.13
N VAL A 112 1.48 -6.34 3.58
CA VAL A 112 1.50 -4.95 3.13
C VAL A 112 1.21 -4.94 1.63
N TYR A 113 0.25 -4.12 1.21
CA TYR A 113 -0.17 -4.04 -0.18
C TYR A 113 -0.05 -2.64 -0.75
N PHE A 114 0.41 -2.58 -2.00
CA PHE A 114 0.16 -1.43 -2.86
C PHE A 114 -1.18 -1.65 -3.55
N CYS A 115 -2.09 -0.68 -3.38
CA CYS A 115 -3.41 -0.73 -3.99
C CYS A 115 -3.39 0.07 -5.29
N GLU A 116 -3.69 -0.59 -6.41
CA GLU A 116 -3.81 0.05 -7.71
C GLU A 116 -5.29 0.26 -8.04
N PHE A 117 -5.71 1.50 -8.21
CA PHE A 117 -7.10 1.81 -8.53
C PHE A 117 -7.30 2.32 -9.96
N ASP A 118 -6.22 2.56 -10.71
CA ASP A 118 -6.28 3.11 -12.07
C ASP A 118 -5.06 2.69 -12.92
N GLY A 119 -4.84 1.38 -13.00
CA GLY A 119 -3.77 0.82 -13.83
C GLY A 119 -4.21 0.55 -15.28
N PRO A 120 -3.28 0.14 -16.15
CA PRO A 120 -1.87 -0.14 -15.86
C PRO A 120 -1.02 1.12 -15.74
N ARG A 121 -0.07 1.11 -14.82
CA ARG A 121 0.85 2.24 -14.62
C ARG A 121 2.19 1.76 -14.09
N THR A 122 3.19 2.63 -14.16
CA THR A 122 4.42 2.47 -13.40
C THR A 122 4.28 3.32 -12.16
N ARG A 123 4.32 2.67 -11.00
CA ARG A 123 4.10 3.30 -9.70
C ARG A 123 5.39 3.34 -8.89
N LYS A 124 5.46 4.27 -7.98
CA LYS A 124 6.51 4.34 -6.96
C LYS A 124 5.87 4.25 -5.59
N TYR A 125 6.61 3.71 -4.64
CA TYR A 125 6.30 3.85 -3.23
C TYR A 125 7.60 4.00 -2.45
N PHE A 126 7.49 4.60 -1.28
CA PHE A 126 8.63 4.89 -0.43
C PHE A 126 8.55 4.08 0.85
N VAL A 127 9.71 3.69 1.34
CA VAL A 127 9.85 3.07 2.67
C VAL A 127 10.88 3.88 3.44
N LYS A 128 10.49 4.34 4.62
CA LYS A 128 11.40 5.00 5.55
C LYS A 128 11.38 4.24 6.86
N ILE A 129 12.56 3.92 7.37
CA ILE A 129 12.71 3.19 8.60
C ILE A 129 13.33 4.13 9.61
N MET A 130 12.71 4.19 10.80
CA MET A 130 13.12 5.07 11.88
C MET A 130 13.39 4.22 13.11
N GLU A 131 14.60 4.35 13.63
CA GLU A 131 15.02 3.63 14.82
C GLU A 131 14.57 4.35 16.08
N ASP A 132 14.15 3.59 17.07
CA ASP A 132 13.84 4.14 18.37
C ASP A 132 15.10 4.74 18.98
N ARG A 133 14.90 5.85 19.66
CA ARG A 133 15.97 6.55 20.36
C ARG A 133 16.08 6.01 21.79
N GLY A 134 17.18 5.46 22.06
CA GLY A 134 17.47 4.98 23.38
C GLY A 134 17.59 3.55 23.52
#